data_42c3e9c99a870e312c9e4527d9b1289f
#
_entry.id   42c3e9c99a870e312c9e4527d9b1289f
#
_cell.length_a   1.000
_cell.length_b   1.000
_cell.length_c   1.000
_cell.angle_alpha   90.00
_cell.angle_beta   90.00
_cell.angle_gamma   90.00
#
_symmetry.space_group_name_H-M   'P 1'
#
loop_
_entity.id
_entity.type
_entity.pdbx_description
1 polymer ?
#
loop_
_entity_poly.entity_id
_entity_poly.type
_entity_poly.pdbx_seq_one_letter_code
_entity_poly.pdbx_strand_id
1 'polypeptide(L)'
;FAADGNAAETSSESGTKWRADFRSDKPGKWNYIVSFVKEKQVAVELQLAGTPVSPFDGKRGSFMVAQAKQSPTGFLTEGRLQYVGKRCLQFTGSKQYFFKVGADSPETLLAYKDFDGTIARKKKVPLKTWGPHLQDWKSGDPAWQNGKGKGLIGALNYLAEQGVNSISFIPYNAGGDGDNVWPMISPDEKLHYDCSKLDQWQIVFDHAQAKGLFLHFKTQETENDDHKVGHPGNPGHAPAALDGGELGVERKLYYRELIARFGYQLALNWNLGEENTQTPRVQREMAAFIKELDPYDHHVVIHSYPDQQDKVYPPLLGDQSELTGASLQNHWDQAHRRTVQWIEASKKAGKMWVVCNDEQGPADGGVPPDPGYKGFSGKAKEKQREYDLHDIRKHTLWGTLMAGGAGVEYYFGYKLPENDLGCQDFRSREQSWKYGKIAVDFFKSFSRDVIIEEMRCHDDLVANTKHDNSRYCLAKPGKL
;
A
#
# COMPACT_ATOMS: atom_id res chain seq x y z
N PHE A 1 -1.15 -22.68 9.03
CA PHE A 1 -1.37 -22.11 10.37
C PHE A 1 -0.91 -23.07 11.47
N ALA A 2 -0.59 -22.52 12.66
CA ALA A 2 -0.18 -23.29 13.82
C ALA A 2 -1.16 -24.40 14.18
N ALA A 3 -0.68 -25.48 14.81
CA ALA A 3 -1.50 -26.62 15.20
C ALA A 3 -2.63 -26.25 16.16
N ASP A 4 -2.43 -25.28 17.04
CA ASP A 4 -3.43 -24.72 17.96
C ASP A 4 -4.33 -23.66 17.30
N GLY A 5 -3.97 -23.16 16.10
CA GLY A 5 -4.68 -22.09 15.41
C GLY A 5 -4.51 -20.70 16.04
N ASN A 6 -3.47 -20.50 16.86
CA ASN A 6 -3.21 -19.28 17.63
C ASN A 6 -1.73 -18.89 17.58
N ALA A 7 -1.14 -18.90 16.39
CA ALA A 7 0.28 -18.69 16.19
C ALA A 7 0.78 -17.35 16.75
N ALA A 8 -0.03 -16.29 16.63
CA ALA A 8 0.34 -14.96 17.15
C ALA A 8 0.70 -14.97 18.65
N GLU A 9 0.06 -15.83 19.45
CA GLU A 9 0.28 -15.97 20.88
C GLU A 9 1.32 -17.03 21.23
N THR A 10 1.42 -18.10 20.43
CA THR A 10 2.24 -19.28 20.73
C THR A 10 3.61 -19.28 20.07
N SER A 11 3.89 -18.29 19.22
CA SER A 11 5.12 -18.19 18.40
C SER A 11 5.36 -19.40 17.50
N SER A 12 4.29 -20.08 17.07
CA SER A 12 4.42 -21.24 16.20
C SER A 12 4.72 -20.82 14.77
N GLU A 13 5.92 -21.11 14.28
CA GLU A 13 6.35 -20.79 12.91
C GLU A 13 5.62 -21.63 11.85
N SER A 14 5.17 -22.83 12.22
CA SER A 14 4.50 -23.76 11.31
C SER A 14 3.37 -24.52 11.99
N GLY A 15 2.54 -25.20 11.20
CA GLY A 15 1.46 -26.01 11.74
C GLY A 15 0.70 -26.81 10.71
N THR A 16 -0.33 -27.52 11.17
CA THR A 16 -1.12 -28.46 10.36
C THR A 16 -2.59 -28.02 10.20
N LYS A 17 -2.97 -26.86 10.70
CA LYS A 17 -4.32 -26.30 10.51
C LYS A 17 -4.36 -25.39 9.30
N TRP A 18 -5.46 -25.49 8.57
CA TRP A 18 -5.77 -24.66 7.41
C TRP A 18 -6.94 -23.75 7.76
N ARG A 19 -6.78 -22.47 7.48
CA ARG A 19 -7.79 -21.43 7.70
C ARG A 19 -7.99 -20.66 6.39
N ALA A 20 -9.22 -20.28 6.12
CA ALA A 20 -9.55 -19.34 5.06
C ALA A 20 -10.23 -18.13 5.68
N ASP A 21 -9.68 -16.97 5.41
CA ASP A 21 -10.24 -15.69 5.82
C ASP A 21 -11.13 -15.16 4.70
N PHE A 22 -12.38 -14.86 5.04
CA PHE A 22 -13.39 -14.44 4.08
C PHE A 22 -14.22 -13.27 4.63
N ARG A 23 -14.42 -12.27 3.80
CA ARG A 23 -15.32 -11.16 4.12
C ARG A 23 -16.39 -11.04 3.05
N SER A 24 -17.64 -11.30 3.45
CA SER A 24 -18.77 -11.19 2.54
C SER A 24 -19.09 -9.73 2.20
N ASP A 25 -19.59 -9.51 1.00
CA ASP A 25 -20.10 -8.22 0.52
C ASP A 25 -21.59 -8.00 0.81
N LYS A 26 -22.29 -9.01 1.29
CA LYS A 26 -23.74 -8.98 1.57
C LYS A 26 -24.14 -9.93 2.67
N PRO A 27 -25.21 -9.61 3.44
CA PRO A 27 -25.80 -10.54 4.38
C PRO A 27 -26.55 -11.67 3.66
N GLY A 28 -26.77 -12.77 4.37
CA GLY A 28 -27.52 -13.92 3.87
C GLY A 28 -26.79 -15.24 4.06
N LYS A 29 -27.37 -16.30 3.47
CA LYS A 29 -26.77 -17.63 3.51
C LYS A 29 -25.70 -17.78 2.47
N TRP A 30 -24.51 -18.18 2.90
CA TRP A 30 -23.38 -18.52 2.06
C TRP A 30 -23.14 -20.03 2.08
N ASN A 31 -22.85 -20.59 0.91
CA ASN A 31 -22.45 -21.98 0.78
C ASN A 31 -21.00 -22.06 0.37
N TYR A 32 -20.27 -23.05 0.85
CA TYR A 32 -18.89 -23.27 0.46
C TYR A 32 -18.64 -24.72 0.06
N ILE A 33 -17.65 -24.91 -0.78
CA ILE A 33 -17.05 -26.20 -1.14
C ILE A 33 -15.55 -26.04 -0.92
N VAL A 34 -14.94 -27.02 -0.27
CA VAL A 34 -13.49 -27.07 -0.08
C VAL A 34 -12.87 -27.84 -1.24
N SER A 35 -11.89 -27.27 -1.92
CA SER A 35 -10.97 -27.99 -2.79
C SER A 35 -9.64 -28.13 -2.06
N PHE A 36 -9.19 -29.34 -1.83
CA PHE A 36 -7.98 -29.64 -1.11
C PHE A 36 -7.23 -30.78 -1.80
N VAL A 37 -6.29 -30.42 -2.64
CA VAL A 37 -5.56 -31.36 -3.50
C VAL A 37 -4.07 -31.34 -3.20
N LYS A 38 -3.39 -32.43 -3.52
CA LYS A 38 -1.93 -32.58 -3.38
C LYS A 38 -1.33 -32.89 -4.74
N GLU A 39 -0.36 -32.06 -5.13
CA GLU A 39 0.47 -32.27 -6.31
C GLU A 39 1.76 -31.43 -6.16
N LYS A 40 2.77 -31.74 -6.97
CA LYS A 40 3.99 -30.94 -7.01
C LYS A 40 3.66 -29.51 -7.45
N GLN A 41 4.07 -28.54 -6.67
CA GLN A 41 3.87 -27.10 -6.92
C GLN A 41 2.40 -26.64 -7.07
N VAL A 42 1.40 -27.44 -6.67
CA VAL A 42 -0.01 -27.09 -6.79
C VAL A 42 -0.36 -25.76 -6.10
N ALA A 43 0.39 -25.38 -5.08
CA ALA A 43 0.20 -24.12 -4.37
C ALA A 43 0.51 -22.86 -5.20
N VAL A 44 1.15 -22.98 -6.36
CA VAL A 44 1.48 -21.85 -7.24
C VAL A 44 0.76 -21.90 -8.59
N GLU A 45 -0.03 -22.94 -8.81
CA GLU A 45 -0.84 -23.06 -10.02
C GLU A 45 -2.20 -22.38 -9.85
N LEU A 46 -2.66 -21.69 -10.89
CA LEU A 46 -3.98 -21.05 -10.91
C LEU A 46 -5.10 -22.11 -11.07
N GLN A 47 -4.83 -23.14 -11.86
CA GLN A 47 -5.76 -24.27 -12.02
C GLN A 47 -5.42 -25.37 -11.00
N LEU A 48 -6.36 -25.64 -10.11
CA LEU A 48 -6.19 -26.68 -9.09
C LEU A 48 -6.33 -28.07 -9.72
N ALA A 49 -5.20 -28.63 -10.14
CA ALA A 49 -5.09 -30.03 -10.57
C ALA A 49 -4.27 -30.80 -9.54
N GLY A 50 -4.68 -32.03 -9.21
CA GLY A 50 -3.93 -32.85 -8.24
C GLY A 50 -4.79 -33.96 -7.64
N THR A 51 -4.18 -34.77 -6.78
CA THR A 51 -4.86 -35.86 -6.07
C THR A 51 -5.66 -35.31 -4.89
N PRO A 52 -6.98 -35.56 -4.81
CA PRO A 52 -7.81 -35.16 -3.69
C PRO A 52 -7.29 -35.70 -2.34
N VAL A 53 -7.29 -34.87 -1.31
CA VAL A 53 -6.85 -35.24 0.04
C VAL A 53 -8.04 -35.45 0.95
N SER A 54 -8.36 -36.73 1.23
CA SER A 54 -9.40 -37.11 2.21
C SER A 54 -8.95 -36.76 3.64
N PRO A 55 -9.86 -36.34 4.54
CA PRO A 55 -11.30 -36.12 4.34
C PRO A 55 -11.66 -34.66 4.00
N PHE A 56 -10.72 -33.86 3.51
CA PHE A 56 -10.89 -32.42 3.38
C PHE A 56 -11.47 -32.01 2.02
N ASP A 57 -11.02 -32.65 0.94
CA ASP A 57 -11.49 -32.35 -0.41
C ASP A 57 -12.98 -32.69 -0.57
N GLY A 58 -13.70 -31.83 -1.29
CA GLY A 58 -15.12 -31.97 -1.52
C GLY A 58 -16.04 -31.65 -0.32
N LYS A 59 -15.50 -31.30 0.84
CA LYS A 59 -16.31 -30.85 1.99
C LYS A 59 -17.19 -29.66 1.60
N ARG A 60 -18.45 -29.73 2.03
CA ARG A 60 -19.47 -28.70 1.78
C ARG A 60 -20.05 -28.23 3.09
N GLY A 61 -20.42 -26.97 3.14
CA GLY A 61 -21.12 -26.42 4.28
C GLY A 61 -21.78 -25.09 3.94
N SER A 62 -22.42 -24.53 4.94
CA SER A 62 -23.00 -23.18 4.82
C SER A 62 -22.92 -22.44 6.14
N PHE A 63 -22.95 -21.12 6.06
CA PHE A 63 -23.05 -20.23 7.21
C PHE A 63 -23.94 -19.03 6.87
N MET A 64 -24.41 -18.35 7.91
CA MET A 64 -25.21 -17.14 7.78
C MET A 64 -24.37 -15.92 8.09
N VAL A 65 -24.37 -14.95 7.20
CA VAL A 65 -23.86 -13.61 7.46
C VAL A 65 -25.04 -12.75 7.91
N ALA A 66 -25.04 -12.35 9.17
CA ALA A 66 -26.07 -11.47 9.72
C ALA A 66 -25.83 -10.02 9.27
N GLN A 67 -26.90 -9.22 9.26
CA GLN A 67 -26.72 -7.77 9.20
C GLN A 67 -25.98 -7.29 10.45
N ALA A 68 -25.13 -6.28 10.29
CA ALA A 68 -24.40 -5.71 11.40
C ALA A 68 -25.37 -5.19 12.47
N LYS A 69 -25.25 -5.71 13.70
CA LYS A 69 -26.10 -5.30 14.84
C LYS A 69 -25.58 -4.05 15.53
N GLN A 70 -24.34 -3.66 15.30
CA GLN A 70 -23.69 -2.48 15.86
C GLN A 70 -23.25 -1.57 14.72
N SER A 71 -23.14 -0.28 14.99
CA SER A 71 -22.57 0.65 14.02
C SER A 71 -21.13 0.25 13.71
N PRO A 72 -20.85 -0.19 12.49
CA PRO A 72 -19.49 -0.56 12.10
C PRO A 72 -18.60 0.69 12.17
N THR A 73 -17.29 0.49 12.26
CA THR A 73 -16.28 1.55 12.27
C THR A 73 -15.35 1.41 11.08
N GLY A 74 -14.65 2.48 10.73
CA GLY A 74 -13.69 2.48 9.62
C GLY A 74 -14.33 2.02 8.30
N PHE A 75 -13.61 1.22 7.54
CA PHE A 75 -14.09 0.74 6.24
C PHE A 75 -15.24 -0.26 6.31
N LEU A 76 -15.55 -0.80 7.49
CA LEU A 76 -16.74 -1.63 7.68
C LEU A 76 -18.05 -0.85 7.43
N THR A 77 -18.04 0.48 7.61
CA THR A 77 -19.18 1.36 7.28
C THR A 77 -19.31 1.60 5.79
N GLU A 78 -18.17 1.68 5.10
CA GLU A 78 -18.09 2.12 3.70
C GLU A 78 -18.27 0.96 2.72
N GLY A 79 -17.95 -0.26 3.14
CA GLY A 79 -17.86 -1.43 2.26
C GLY A 79 -16.51 -1.53 1.57
N ARG A 80 -16.40 -2.45 0.61
CA ARG A 80 -15.16 -2.68 -0.13
C ARG A 80 -14.83 -1.52 -1.06
N LEU A 81 -13.56 -1.14 -1.07
CA LEU A 81 -13.02 -0.16 -1.99
C LEU A 81 -12.63 -0.85 -3.31
N GLN A 82 -13.14 -0.35 -4.42
CA GLN A 82 -12.97 -0.96 -5.75
C GLN A 82 -12.59 0.05 -6.81
N TYR A 83 -11.88 -0.42 -7.83
CA TYR A 83 -11.70 0.27 -9.09
C TYR A 83 -12.99 0.19 -9.91
N VAL A 84 -13.47 1.33 -10.38
CA VAL A 84 -14.76 1.47 -11.10
C VAL A 84 -14.60 2.11 -12.50
N GLY A 85 -13.40 2.02 -13.07
CA GLY A 85 -13.11 2.63 -14.39
C GLY A 85 -13.04 4.16 -14.36
N LYS A 86 -12.88 4.75 -13.18
CA LYS A 86 -12.80 6.20 -12.95
C LYS A 86 -11.43 6.57 -12.35
N ARG A 87 -11.17 7.89 -12.26
CA ARG A 87 -9.91 8.42 -11.70
C ARG A 87 -9.76 8.26 -10.18
N CYS A 88 -10.79 7.81 -9.50
CA CYS A 88 -10.78 7.51 -8.06
C CYS A 88 -11.40 6.14 -7.82
N LEU A 89 -10.95 5.48 -6.75
CA LEU A 89 -11.60 4.29 -6.22
C LEU A 89 -12.93 4.66 -5.58
N GLN A 90 -13.88 3.71 -5.52
CA GLN A 90 -15.20 3.90 -4.94
C GLN A 90 -15.55 2.80 -3.96
N PHE A 91 -16.12 3.15 -2.83
CA PHE A 91 -16.66 2.19 -1.87
C PHE A 91 -17.96 1.56 -2.37
N THR A 92 -18.09 0.23 -2.26
CA THR A 92 -19.27 -0.51 -2.74
C THR A 92 -20.52 -0.24 -1.92
N GLY A 93 -20.39 0.04 -0.63
CA GLY A 93 -21.50 0.32 0.29
C GLY A 93 -21.96 1.77 0.21
N SER A 94 -21.15 2.70 0.61
CA SER A 94 -21.49 4.13 0.66
C SER A 94 -21.54 4.82 -0.70
N LYS A 95 -20.94 4.24 -1.74
CA LYS A 95 -20.74 4.84 -3.06
C LYS A 95 -19.88 6.10 -3.07
N GLN A 96 -19.21 6.40 -1.96
CA GLN A 96 -18.29 7.53 -1.90
C GLN A 96 -16.97 7.24 -2.60
N TYR A 97 -16.38 8.27 -3.21
CA TYR A 97 -15.05 8.19 -3.80
C TYR A 97 -13.99 8.37 -2.71
N PHE A 98 -12.92 7.62 -2.85
CA PHE A 98 -11.80 7.62 -1.91
C PHE A 98 -10.71 8.59 -2.36
N PHE A 99 -10.36 9.53 -1.48
CA PHE A 99 -9.22 10.42 -1.61
C PHE A 99 -8.20 10.05 -0.55
N LYS A 100 -7.04 9.60 -1.00
CA LYS A 100 -5.99 9.07 -0.16
C LYS A 100 -5.14 10.18 0.44
N VAL A 101 -4.90 10.13 1.74
CA VAL A 101 -3.83 10.86 2.42
C VAL A 101 -3.20 9.94 3.44
N GLY A 102 -1.90 9.70 3.30
CA GLY A 102 -1.25 8.69 4.12
C GLY A 102 0.24 8.90 4.35
N ALA A 103 0.78 7.94 5.08
CA ALA A 103 2.21 7.79 5.31
C ALA A 103 2.78 6.76 4.33
N ASP A 104 3.73 7.18 3.49
CA ASP A 104 4.57 6.27 2.72
C ASP A 104 5.77 5.81 3.55
N SER A 105 6.16 6.60 4.53
CA SER A 105 7.24 6.30 5.47
C SER A 105 6.70 5.93 6.85
N PRO A 106 7.38 4.99 7.54
CA PRO A 106 8.56 4.29 7.05
C PRO A 106 8.17 3.12 6.17
N GLU A 107 8.82 2.94 5.03
CA GLU A 107 8.64 1.75 4.18
C GLU A 107 8.89 0.47 4.96
N THR A 108 9.81 0.53 5.94
CA THR A 108 10.10 -0.52 6.90
C THR A 108 9.14 -0.54 8.10
N LEU A 109 7.85 -0.17 7.91
CA LEU A 109 6.81 -0.17 8.96
C LEU A 109 6.78 -1.49 9.73
N LEU A 110 6.88 -2.61 9.02
CA LEU A 110 6.82 -3.97 9.55
C LEU A 110 8.13 -4.46 10.19
N ALA A 111 9.21 -3.68 10.14
CA ALA A 111 10.44 -3.98 10.87
C ALA A 111 10.28 -3.68 12.37
N TYR A 112 9.32 -4.35 13.00
CA TYR A 112 8.93 -4.11 14.39
C TYR A 112 9.42 -5.21 15.31
N LYS A 113 10.07 -4.82 16.40
CA LYS A 113 10.72 -5.77 17.34
C LYS A 113 9.77 -6.75 18.02
N ASP A 114 8.48 -6.40 18.09
CA ASP A 114 7.47 -7.24 18.74
C ASP A 114 6.88 -8.31 17.80
N PHE A 115 7.21 -8.29 16.53
CA PHE A 115 6.89 -9.39 15.61
C PHE A 115 7.90 -10.52 15.77
N ASP A 116 7.41 -11.74 15.89
CA ASP A 116 8.24 -12.93 15.98
C ASP A 116 9.15 -13.08 14.75
N GLY A 117 10.32 -13.68 14.91
CA GLY A 117 11.27 -13.93 13.83
C GLY A 117 11.76 -12.69 13.06
N THR A 118 11.50 -11.47 13.57
CA THR A 118 11.94 -10.22 12.91
C THR A 118 13.30 -9.80 13.43
N ILE A 119 14.26 -9.63 12.52
CA ILE A 119 15.64 -9.23 12.84
C ILE A 119 16.10 -8.11 11.90
N ALA A 120 17.02 -7.27 12.38
CA ALA A 120 17.69 -6.27 11.55
C ALA A 120 19.06 -6.82 11.11
N ARG A 121 19.28 -6.95 9.80
CA ARG A 121 20.57 -7.38 9.25
C ARG A 121 21.55 -6.23 9.08
N LYS A 122 21.05 -5.01 8.93
CA LYS A 122 21.86 -3.77 8.84
C LYS A 122 21.89 -3.06 10.19
N LYS A 123 23.08 -2.90 10.78
CA LYS A 123 23.28 -2.22 12.09
C LYS A 123 22.75 -0.79 12.13
N LYS A 124 22.73 -0.11 11.01
CA LYS A 124 22.29 1.30 10.92
C LYS A 124 20.76 1.46 10.79
N VAL A 125 20.05 0.37 10.58
CA VAL A 125 18.60 0.35 10.44
C VAL A 125 18.00 -0.62 11.49
N PRO A 126 17.95 -0.19 12.76
CA PRO A 126 17.45 -1.04 13.82
C PRO A 126 15.95 -1.30 13.69
N LEU A 127 15.47 -2.36 14.34
CA LEU A 127 14.04 -2.62 14.45
C LEU A 127 13.34 -1.49 15.20
N LYS A 128 12.15 -1.18 14.74
CA LYS A 128 11.28 -0.18 15.37
C LYS A 128 10.70 -0.68 16.68
N THR A 129 10.49 0.25 17.59
CA THR A 129 9.84 -0.01 18.91
C THR A 129 8.48 0.65 18.98
N TRP A 130 8.25 1.68 18.15
CA TRP A 130 7.10 2.57 18.21
C TRP A 130 6.85 3.15 19.59
N GLY A 131 7.94 3.32 20.36
CA GLY A 131 7.90 3.81 21.74
C GLY A 131 7.12 5.10 21.95
N PRO A 132 7.30 6.16 21.09
CA PRO A 132 6.53 7.38 21.20
C PRO A 132 5.01 7.20 21.12
N HIS A 133 4.54 6.12 20.48
CA HIS A 133 3.13 5.82 20.29
C HIS A 133 2.52 4.83 21.30
N LEU A 134 3.26 4.37 22.28
CA LEU A 134 2.69 3.55 23.36
C LEU A 134 1.54 4.27 24.09
N GLN A 135 1.62 5.60 24.22
CA GLN A 135 0.59 6.43 24.84
C GLN A 135 -0.72 6.52 24.01
N ASP A 136 -0.67 6.19 22.73
CA ASP A 136 -1.83 6.25 21.83
C ASP A 136 -2.58 4.91 21.76
N TRP A 137 -2.01 3.85 22.34
CA TRP A 137 -2.72 2.61 22.52
C TRP A 137 -3.81 2.77 23.58
N LYS A 138 -5.01 2.29 23.31
CA LYS A 138 -6.17 2.42 24.21
C LYS A 138 -6.59 1.07 24.77
N SER A 139 -7.15 1.07 25.98
CA SER A 139 -7.73 -0.13 26.55
C SER A 139 -8.79 -0.72 25.62
N GLY A 140 -8.65 -2.00 25.28
CA GLY A 140 -9.50 -2.70 24.31
C GLY A 140 -8.94 -2.78 22.90
N ASP A 141 -7.87 -2.02 22.58
CA ASP A 141 -7.15 -2.23 21.32
C ASP A 141 -6.38 -3.55 21.34
N PRO A 142 -6.12 -4.16 20.18
CA PRO A 142 -5.42 -5.45 20.12
C PRO A 142 -3.98 -5.35 20.63
N ALA A 143 -3.50 -6.48 21.11
CA ALA A 143 -2.12 -6.77 21.50
C ALA A 143 -1.95 -8.29 21.45
N TRP A 144 -0.72 -8.77 21.51
CA TRP A 144 -0.43 -10.20 21.59
C TRP A 144 0.67 -10.49 22.61
N GLN A 145 0.85 -11.75 22.99
CA GLN A 145 1.91 -12.22 23.87
C GLN A 145 2.17 -11.30 25.09
N ASN A 146 1.14 -11.14 25.96
CA ASN A 146 1.23 -10.30 27.17
C ASN A 146 1.51 -8.81 26.92
N GLY A 147 1.02 -8.27 25.80
CA GLY A 147 1.01 -6.85 25.55
C GLY A 147 2.06 -6.34 24.55
N LYS A 148 2.67 -7.23 23.79
CA LYS A 148 3.39 -6.86 22.57
C LYS A 148 2.43 -6.21 21.56
N GLY A 149 2.97 -5.43 20.63
CA GLY A 149 2.20 -4.78 19.56
C GLY A 149 1.69 -3.40 19.88
N LYS A 150 1.60 -3.01 21.15
CA LYS A 150 0.97 -1.75 21.57
C LYS A 150 1.55 -0.51 20.91
N GLY A 151 2.87 -0.48 20.66
CA GLY A 151 3.51 0.66 20.03
C GLY A 151 3.00 0.89 18.61
N LEU A 152 3.01 -0.15 17.76
CA LEU A 152 2.54 -0.03 16.37
C LEU A 152 1.03 0.19 16.28
N ILE A 153 0.24 -0.50 17.10
CA ILE A 153 -1.21 -0.28 17.20
C ILE A 153 -1.51 1.18 17.61
N GLY A 154 -0.75 1.72 18.58
CA GLY A 154 -0.84 3.13 18.96
C GLY A 154 -0.47 4.08 17.83
N ALA A 155 0.55 3.76 17.04
CA ALA A 155 0.93 4.56 15.87
C ALA A 155 -0.20 4.65 14.84
N LEU A 156 -0.91 3.54 14.58
CA LEU A 156 -2.08 3.51 13.71
C LEU A 156 -3.25 4.32 14.28
N ASN A 157 -3.48 4.25 15.59
CA ASN A 157 -4.48 5.09 16.26
C ASN A 157 -4.18 6.56 16.05
N TYR A 158 -2.93 6.97 16.29
CA TYR A 158 -2.51 8.36 16.11
C TYR A 158 -2.77 8.85 14.67
N LEU A 159 -2.33 8.10 13.66
CA LEU A 159 -2.57 8.47 12.25
C LEU A 159 -4.06 8.63 11.94
N ALA A 160 -4.88 7.66 12.35
CA ALA A 160 -6.32 7.72 12.12
C ALA A 160 -6.97 8.92 12.83
N GLU A 161 -6.54 9.28 14.04
CA GLU A 161 -7.02 10.46 14.80
C GLU A 161 -6.62 11.78 14.12
N GLN A 162 -5.48 11.82 13.44
CA GLN A 162 -5.10 12.97 12.62
C GLN A 162 -5.88 13.06 11.29
N GLY A 163 -6.73 12.08 10.99
CA GLY A 163 -7.52 12.04 9.75
C GLY A 163 -6.76 11.48 8.55
N VAL A 164 -5.61 10.85 8.79
CA VAL A 164 -4.91 10.02 7.82
C VAL A 164 -5.74 8.78 7.54
N ASN A 165 -5.80 8.35 6.28
CA ASN A 165 -6.61 7.23 5.84
C ASN A 165 -5.85 6.20 4.99
N SER A 166 -4.52 6.24 5.00
CA SER A 166 -3.66 5.29 4.28
C SER A 166 -2.32 5.11 4.98
N ILE A 167 -1.76 3.91 4.87
CA ILE A 167 -0.39 3.58 5.23
C ILE A 167 0.24 2.70 4.16
N SER A 168 1.48 2.99 3.82
CA SER A 168 2.31 2.19 2.92
C SER A 168 3.35 1.39 3.69
N PHE A 169 3.74 0.24 3.17
CA PHE A 169 4.77 -0.61 3.73
C PHE A 169 5.25 -1.65 2.73
N ILE A 170 6.47 -2.13 2.93
CA ILE A 170 7.07 -3.19 2.12
C ILE A 170 7.09 -4.48 2.94
N PRO A 171 6.32 -5.52 2.57
CA PRO A 171 6.32 -6.81 3.28
C PRO A 171 7.51 -7.71 2.93
N TYR A 172 8.33 -7.35 1.94
CA TYR A 172 9.55 -8.07 1.59
C TYR A 172 10.67 -7.12 1.14
N ASN A 173 11.65 -6.90 2.01
CA ASN A 173 12.80 -6.02 1.75
C ASN A 173 14.15 -6.69 2.01
N ALA A 174 14.22 -8.03 1.96
CA ALA A 174 15.48 -8.73 2.14
C ALA A 174 16.51 -8.32 1.08
N GLY A 175 17.70 -7.91 1.52
CA GLY A 175 18.74 -7.36 0.64
C GLY A 175 18.54 -5.89 0.24
N GLY A 176 17.35 -5.31 0.47
CA GLY A 176 17.05 -3.91 0.19
C GLY A 176 17.50 -2.95 1.30
N ASP A 177 17.09 -1.71 1.24
CA ASP A 177 17.60 -0.64 2.10
C ASP A 177 17.42 -0.90 3.59
N GLY A 178 16.26 -1.44 3.99
CA GLY A 178 16.00 -1.86 5.36
C GLY A 178 16.64 -3.19 5.73
N ASP A 179 16.55 -4.18 4.87
CA ASP A 179 16.99 -5.58 5.05
C ASP A 179 16.54 -6.17 6.41
N ASN A 180 15.25 -6.03 6.73
CA ASN A 180 14.69 -6.33 8.05
C ASN A 180 13.22 -6.75 8.04
N VAL A 181 12.60 -6.92 6.86
CA VAL A 181 11.20 -7.37 6.70
C VAL A 181 11.13 -8.51 5.70
N TRP A 182 10.54 -9.61 6.10
CA TRP A 182 10.16 -10.75 5.24
C TRP A 182 9.08 -11.60 5.94
N PRO A 183 8.14 -12.19 5.18
CA PRO A 183 7.08 -13.02 5.76
C PRO A 183 7.52 -14.47 6.02
N MET A 184 8.72 -14.84 5.63
CA MET A 184 9.30 -16.16 5.78
C MET A 184 9.96 -16.31 7.17
N ILE A 185 10.26 -17.54 7.56
CA ILE A 185 11.03 -17.85 8.78
C ILE A 185 12.47 -17.31 8.70
N SER A 186 13.00 -17.21 7.50
CA SER A 186 14.31 -16.64 7.18
C SER A 186 14.27 -16.09 5.75
N PRO A 187 15.04 -15.04 5.43
CA PRO A 187 15.10 -14.52 4.06
C PRO A 187 15.72 -15.47 3.05
N ASP A 188 16.41 -16.51 3.53
CA ASP A 188 17.01 -17.55 2.69
C ASP A 188 16.05 -18.74 2.48
N GLU A 189 14.97 -18.85 3.26
CA GLU A 189 13.96 -19.92 3.23
C GLU A 189 12.67 -19.45 2.53
N LYS A 190 12.78 -19.00 1.30
CA LYS A 190 11.73 -18.27 0.54
C LYS A 190 10.42 -19.05 0.34
N LEU A 191 10.39 -20.34 0.62
CA LEU A 191 9.18 -21.19 0.51
C LEU A 191 8.56 -21.54 1.87
N HIS A 192 9.17 -21.14 3.00
CA HIS A 192 8.67 -21.39 4.35
C HIS A 192 8.23 -20.10 5.04
N TYR A 193 6.93 -19.92 5.15
CA TYR A 193 6.32 -18.73 5.74
C TYR A 193 6.16 -18.88 7.24
N ASP A 194 6.47 -17.81 7.97
CA ASP A 194 6.35 -17.74 9.43
C ASP A 194 4.87 -17.49 9.82
N CYS A 195 4.22 -18.52 10.32
CA CYS A 195 2.80 -18.44 10.69
C CYS A 195 2.55 -17.44 11.83
N SER A 196 3.46 -17.36 12.82
CA SER A 196 3.27 -16.46 13.96
C SER A 196 3.40 -15.00 13.57
N LYS A 197 4.43 -14.66 12.80
CA LYS A 197 4.63 -13.32 12.25
C LYS A 197 3.47 -12.85 11.40
N LEU A 198 3.01 -13.71 10.48
CA LEU A 198 1.91 -13.38 9.58
C LEU A 198 0.57 -13.25 10.31
N ASP A 199 0.32 -14.04 11.36
CA ASP A 199 -0.86 -13.87 12.22
C ASP A 199 -0.77 -12.56 13.03
N GLN A 200 0.43 -12.15 13.46
CA GLN A 200 0.65 -10.85 14.12
C GLN A 200 0.46 -9.68 13.16
N TRP A 201 0.92 -9.78 11.91
CA TRP A 201 0.62 -8.79 10.87
C TRP A 201 -0.89 -8.68 10.61
N GLN A 202 -1.60 -9.80 10.60
CA GLN A 202 -3.05 -9.82 10.44
C GLN A 202 -3.76 -8.99 11.52
N ILE A 203 -3.34 -9.11 12.79
CA ILE A 203 -3.87 -8.31 13.90
C ILE A 203 -3.69 -6.80 13.62
N VAL A 204 -2.51 -6.41 13.14
CA VAL A 204 -2.20 -5.00 12.80
C VAL A 204 -3.06 -4.52 11.63
N PHE A 205 -3.19 -5.31 10.57
CA PHE A 205 -3.96 -4.94 9.39
C PHE A 205 -5.47 -4.91 9.66
N ASP A 206 -6.00 -5.83 10.46
CA ASP A 206 -7.40 -5.80 10.89
C ASP A 206 -7.70 -4.53 11.70
N HIS A 207 -6.78 -4.13 12.57
CA HIS A 207 -6.91 -2.89 13.33
C HIS A 207 -6.84 -1.66 12.42
N ALA A 208 -5.91 -1.61 11.47
CA ALA A 208 -5.83 -0.54 10.50
C ALA A 208 -7.15 -0.37 9.72
N GLN A 209 -7.74 -1.47 9.24
CA GLN A 209 -9.04 -1.44 8.55
C GLN A 209 -10.18 -0.93 9.45
N ALA A 210 -10.19 -1.35 10.72
CA ALA A 210 -11.18 -0.88 11.71
C ALA A 210 -11.02 0.62 12.01
N LYS A 211 -9.82 1.17 11.83
CA LYS A 211 -9.52 2.60 11.96
C LYS A 211 -9.71 3.40 10.66
N GLY A 212 -10.02 2.74 9.55
CA GLY A 212 -10.19 3.39 8.24
C GLY A 212 -8.88 3.74 7.55
N LEU A 213 -7.83 2.93 7.77
CA LEU A 213 -6.55 3.06 7.10
C LEU A 213 -6.45 2.05 5.94
N PHE A 214 -6.31 2.57 4.73
CA PHE A 214 -6.04 1.82 3.51
C PHE A 214 -4.64 1.19 3.59
N LEU A 215 -4.51 -0.05 3.15
CA LEU A 215 -3.26 -0.79 3.19
C LEU A 215 -2.58 -0.76 1.81
N HIS A 216 -1.50 -0.03 1.69
CA HIS A 216 -0.71 0.01 0.48
C HIS A 216 0.43 -1.00 0.55
N PHE A 217 0.23 -2.18 -0.03
CA PHE A 217 1.24 -3.23 -0.13
C PHE A 217 2.19 -2.93 -1.29
N LYS A 218 3.36 -2.38 -1.03
CA LYS A 218 4.50 -2.36 -1.96
C LYS A 218 5.17 -3.73 -1.86
N THR A 219 4.89 -4.65 -2.79
CA THR A 219 5.19 -6.08 -2.60
C THR A 219 6.67 -6.42 -2.56
N GLN A 220 7.55 -5.52 -2.99
CA GLN A 220 9.01 -5.68 -2.96
C GLN A 220 9.71 -4.33 -3.07
N GLU A 221 10.98 -4.28 -2.71
CA GLU A 221 11.90 -3.19 -3.06
C GLU A 221 12.59 -3.46 -4.42
N THR A 222 13.17 -2.44 -5.02
CA THR A 222 13.91 -2.54 -6.28
C THR A 222 15.05 -3.56 -6.23
N GLU A 223 15.69 -3.75 -5.06
CA GLU A 223 16.72 -4.76 -4.86
C GLU A 223 16.21 -6.19 -4.96
N ASN A 224 14.90 -6.40 -4.77
CA ASN A 224 14.25 -7.70 -4.86
C ASN A 224 13.62 -7.95 -6.24
N ASP A 225 13.68 -7.00 -7.13
CA ASP A 225 13.10 -7.13 -8.45
C ASP A 225 14.08 -7.65 -9.52
N ASP A 226 15.31 -7.99 -9.14
CA ASP A 226 16.37 -8.55 -9.99
C ASP A 226 17.41 -7.58 -10.53
N HIS A 227 16.97 -6.43 -10.94
CA HIS A 227 17.78 -5.57 -11.76
C HIS A 227 17.67 -4.13 -11.31
N LYS A 228 18.66 -3.64 -10.65
CA LYS A 228 18.99 -2.22 -10.80
C LYS A 228 19.48 -1.98 -12.24
N VAL A 229 18.66 -2.33 -13.23
CA VAL A 229 19.00 -2.19 -14.63
C VAL A 229 19.18 -0.71 -14.94
N GLY A 230 20.44 -0.34 -15.17
CA GLY A 230 20.82 1.02 -15.47
C GLY A 230 21.25 1.84 -14.26
N HIS A 231 21.26 1.28 -13.04
CA HIS A 231 21.88 1.95 -11.91
C HIS A 231 23.40 1.72 -11.94
N PRO A 232 24.22 2.81 -12.00
CA PRO A 232 25.67 2.68 -11.96
C PRO A 232 26.10 1.98 -10.67
N GLY A 233 26.67 0.79 -10.77
CA GLY A 233 27.28 0.07 -9.64
C GLY A 233 26.55 -1.18 -9.16
N ASN A 234 25.41 -1.57 -9.74
CA ASN A 234 24.77 -2.85 -9.40
C ASN A 234 24.34 -3.63 -10.66
N PRO A 235 25.27 -4.41 -11.25
CA PRO A 235 25.01 -5.17 -12.46
C PRO A 235 24.53 -6.59 -12.14
N GLY A 236 23.34 -6.80 -11.62
CA GLY A 236 22.88 -8.18 -11.44
C GLY A 236 21.80 -8.37 -10.39
N HIS A 237 21.29 -9.59 -10.33
CA HIS A 237 20.29 -10.02 -9.35
C HIS A 237 20.73 -9.75 -7.92
N ALA A 238 19.87 -9.11 -7.13
CA ALA A 238 20.00 -9.20 -5.69
C ALA A 238 19.85 -10.69 -5.31
N PRO A 239 20.76 -11.27 -4.50
CA PRO A 239 20.64 -12.67 -4.07
C PRO A 239 19.30 -12.98 -3.38
N ALA A 240 18.69 -11.96 -2.81
CA ALA A 240 17.38 -12.05 -2.16
C ALA A 240 16.18 -11.95 -3.13
N ALA A 241 16.38 -11.60 -4.40
CA ALA A 241 15.29 -11.51 -5.37
C ALA A 241 14.53 -12.84 -5.49
N LEU A 242 13.20 -12.76 -5.44
CA LEU A 242 12.35 -13.94 -5.63
C LEU A 242 12.41 -14.36 -7.10
N ASP A 243 12.79 -15.63 -7.34
CA ASP A 243 13.02 -16.20 -8.67
C ASP A 243 13.94 -15.34 -9.57
N GLY A 244 14.91 -14.63 -8.98
CA GLY A 244 15.75 -13.70 -9.72
C GLY A 244 14.97 -12.60 -10.45
N GLY A 245 13.86 -12.15 -9.87
CA GLY A 245 13.00 -11.10 -10.42
C GLY A 245 11.90 -11.60 -11.37
N GLU A 246 11.90 -12.84 -11.76
CA GLU A 246 10.86 -13.44 -12.61
C GLU A 246 9.61 -13.85 -11.81
N LEU A 247 8.54 -14.19 -12.52
CA LEU A 247 7.33 -14.74 -11.92
C LEU A 247 7.41 -16.28 -11.84
N GLY A 248 8.32 -16.77 -11.00
CA GLY A 248 8.52 -18.20 -10.77
C GLY A 248 7.77 -18.71 -9.52
N VAL A 249 8.26 -19.81 -8.96
CA VAL A 249 7.62 -20.50 -7.83
C VAL A 249 7.64 -19.68 -6.56
N GLU A 250 8.77 -19.04 -6.23
CA GLU A 250 8.93 -18.26 -5.01
C GLU A 250 7.99 -17.05 -5.01
N ARG A 251 7.96 -16.29 -6.10
CA ARG A 251 7.13 -15.08 -6.24
C ARG A 251 5.64 -15.41 -6.33
N LYS A 252 5.26 -16.45 -7.04
CA LYS A 252 3.87 -16.92 -7.10
C LYS A 252 3.36 -17.36 -5.73
N LEU A 253 4.18 -18.10 -4.98
CA LEU A 253 3.82 -18.51 -3.61
C LEU A 253 3.71 -17.29 -2.69
N TYR A 254 4.62 -16.33 -2.82
CA TYR A 254 4.60 -15.09 -2.08
C TYR A 254 3.29 -14.31 -2.30
N TYR A 255 2.91 -14.05 -3.54
CA TYR A 255 1.63 -13.40 -3.84
C TYR A 255 0.44 -14.20 -3.32
N ARG A 256 0.44 -15.51 -3.49
CA ARG A 256 -0.64 -16.38 -3.00
C ARG A 256 -0.78 -16.29 -1.48
N GLU A 257 0.33 -16.32 -0.76
CA GLU A 257 0.30 -16.24 0.69
C GLU A 257 -0.22 -14.88 1.19
N LEU A 258 0.24 -13.77 0.61
CA LEU A 258 -0.26 -12.44 0.95
C LEU A 258 -1.75 -12.29 0.64
N ILE A 259 -2.18 -12.69 -0.55
CA ILE A 259 -3.57 -12.57 -0.97
C ILE A 259 -4.49 -13.49 -0.15
N ALA A 260 -4.08 -14.74 0.10
CA ALA A 260 -4.86 -15.67 0.91
C ALA A 260 -5.07 -15.20 2.35
N ARG A 261 -4.06 -14.54 2.95
CA ARG A 261 -4.12 -14.04 4.32
C ARG A 261 -4.76 -12.67 4.45
N PHE A 262 -4.49 -11.76 3.50
CA PHE A 262 -4.83 -10.34 3.66
C PHE A 262 -5.83 -9.82 2.63
N GLY A 263 -6.08 -10.55 1.53
CA GLY A 263 -6.99 -10.12 0.47
C GLY A 263 -8.45 -9.96 0.91
N TYR A 264 -8.85 -10.49 2.07
CA TYR A 264 -10.20 -10.25 2.59
C TYR A 264 -10.40 -8.83 3.16
N GLN A 265 -9.35 -8.04 3.32
CA GLN A 265 -9.43 -6.65 3.79
C GLN A 265 -10.25 -5.80 2.81
N LEU A 266 -10.94 -4.78 3.33
CA LEU A 266 -11.90 -4.00 2.52
C LEU A 266 -11.22 -2.95 1.64
N ALA A 267 -10.09 -2.41 2.07
CA ALA A 267 -9.42 -1.32 1.40
C ALA A 267 -7.91 -1.56 1.37
N LEU A 268 -7.43 -2.05 0.24
CA LEU A 268 -6.02 -2.23 -0.04
C LEU A 268 -5.72 -2.11 -1.54
N ASN A 269 -4.46 -2.04 -1.87
CA ASN A 269 -3.95 -2.27 -3.22
C ASN A 269 -2.75 -3.23 -3.20
N TRP A 270 -2.51 -3.83 -4.34
CA TRP A 270 -1.29 -4.58 -4.64
C TRP A 270 -0.42 -3.72 -5.54
N ASN A 271 0.70 -3.23 -5.01
CA ASN A 271 1.71 -2.53 -5.79
C ASN A 271 2.79 -3.53 -6.20
N LEU A 272 3.11 -3.59 -7.49
CA LEU A 272 4.09 -4.54 -8.04
C LEU A 272 5.50 -4.37 -7.48
N GLY A 273 5.75 -3.31 -6.75
CA GLY A 273 7.00 -3.07 -6.06
C GLY A 273 7.32 -1.58 -5.99
N GLU A 274 8.13 -1.24 -5.02
CA GLU A 274 8.74 0.06 -4.88
C GLU A 274 9.84 0.18 -5.94
N GLU A 275 9.88 1.32 -6.65
CA GLU A 275 10.84 1.62 -7.73
C GLU A 275 11.05 0.48 -8.75
N ASN A 276 9.97 -0.20 -9.14
CA ASN A 276 10.01 -1.39 -9.99
C ASN A 276 10.64 -1.12 -11.36
N THR A 277 11.72 -1.82 -11.67
CA THR A 277 12.50 -1.71 -12.91
C THR A 277 12.47 -2.97 -13.78
N GLN A 278 11.65 -3.96 -13.41
CA GLN A 278 11.47 -5.19 -14.18
C GLN A 278 11.02 -4.92 -15.63
N THR A 279 11.16 -5.92 -16.50
CA THR A 279 10.71 -5.76 -17.87
C THR A 279 9.19 -5.64 -17.97
N PRO A 280 8.65 -4.95 -19.01
CA PRO A 280 7.20 -4.87 -19.21
C PRO A 280 6.50 -6.24 -19.31
N ARG A 281 7.21 -7.28 -19.77
CA ARG A 281 6.70 -8.66 -19.78
C ARG A 281 6.42 -9.14 -18.36
N VAL A 282 7.41 -9.06 -17.47
CA VAL A 282 7.31 -9.52 -16.09
C VAL A 282 6.26 -8.70 -15.32
N GLN A 283 6.26 -7.38 -15.48
CA GLN A 283 5.27 -6.49 -14.85
C GLN A 283 3.83 -6.87 -15.25
N ARG A 284 3.58 -7.17 -16.53
CA ARG A 284 2.27 -7.63 -17.02
C ARG A 284 1.90 -9.01 -16.47
N GLU A 285 2.83 -9.95 -16.46
CA GLU A 285 2.62 -11.30 -15.92
C GLU A 285 2.29 -11.26 -14.43
N MET A 286 3.00 -10.43 -13.65
CA MET A 286 2.72 -10.22 -12.22
C MET A 286 1.33 -9.62 -12.00
N ALA A 287 0.98 -8.55 -12.71
CA ALA A 287 -0.33 -7.92 -12.60
C ALA A 287 -1.47 -8.90 -12.96
N ALA A 288 -1.31 -9.68 -14.03
CA ALA A 288 -2.28 -10.69 -14.45
C ALA A 288 -2.42 -11.82 -13.42
N PHE A 289 -1.30 -12.29 -12.84
CA PHE A 289 -1.33 -13.32 -11.81
C PHE A 289 -2.04 -12.84 -10.54
N ILE A 290 -1.77 -11.61 -10.08
CA ILE A 290 -2.46 -11.01 -8.93
C ILE A 290 -3.96 -10.90 -9.23
N LYS A 291 -4.32 -10.39 -10.41
CA LYS A 291 -5.70 -10.21 -10.84
C LYS A 291 -6.50 -11.52 -10.86
N GLU A 292 -5.91 -12.60 -11.36
CA GLU A 292 -6.53 -13.92 -11.40
C GLU A 292 -6.63 -14.55 -10.01
N LEU A 293 -5.65 -14.28 -9.16
CA LEU A 293 -5.57 -14.88 -7.83
C LEU A 293 -6.44 -14.19 -6.78
N ASP A 294 -6.64 -12.88 -6.89
CA ASP A 294 -7.37 -12.07 -5.91
C ASP A 294 -8.89 -12.13 -6.14
N PRO A 295 -9.65 -12.89 -5.33
CA PRO A 295 -11.09 -13.05 -5.52
C PRO A 295 -11.89 -11.78 -5.23
N TYR A 296 -11.24 -10.75 -4.71
CA TYR A 296 -11.86 -9.48 -4.33
C TYR A 296 -11.61 -8.36 -5.33
N ASP A 297 -10.78 -8.60 -6.33
CA ASP A 297 -10.50 -7.66 -7.41
C ASP A 297 -9.99 -6.30 -6.92
N HIS A 298 -9.01 -6.33 -6.02
CA HIS A 298 -8.40 -5.11 -5.52
C HIS A 298 -7.62 -4.36 -6.59
N HIS A 299 -7.43 -3.09 -6.33
CA HIS A 299 -6.65 -2.17 -7.14
C HIS A 299 -5.19 -2.64 -7.27
N VAL A 300 -4.67 -2.73 -8.51
CA VAL A 300 -3.29 -3.10 -8.78
C VAL A 300 -2.56 -1.91 -9.39
N VAL A 301 -1.43 -1.55 -8.82
CA VAL A 301 -0.64 -0.39 -9.24
C VAL A 301 0.83 -0.76 -9.43
N ILE A 302 1.57 0.16 -10.01
CA ILE A 302 3.02 0.09 -10.12
C ILE A 302 3.65 1.42 -9.67
N HIS A 303 4.78 1.33 -9.00
CA HIS A 303 5.64 2.44 -8.60
C HIS A 303 6.96 2.37 -9.38
N SER A 304 7.50 3.51 -9.76
CA SER A 304 8.75 3.60 -10.50
C SER A 304 9.48 4.90 -10.18
N TYR A 305 10.80 4.91 -10.36
CA TYR A 305 11.65 6.09 -10.19
C TYR A 305 11.11 7.34 -10.92
N PRO A 306 11.35 8.54 -10.42
CA PRO A 306 10.86 9.78 -11.03
C PRO A 306 11.25 9.95 -12.50
N ASP A 307 12.43 9.47 -12.87
CA ASP A 307 13.01 9.58 -14.23
C ASP A 307 12.73 8.35 -15.11
N GLN A 308 12.11 7.29 -14.57
CA GLN A 308 11.80 6.06 -15.31
C GLN A 308 10.33 5.97 -15.75
N GLN A 309 9.44 6.83 -15.24
CA GLN A 309 8.00 6.79 -15.56
C GLN A 309 7.72 6.75 -17.07
N ASP A 310 8.40 7.60 -17.83
CA ASP A 310 8.20 7.71 -19.30
C ASP A 310 8.68 6.46 -20.07
N LYS A 311 9.43 5.58 -19.44
CA LYS A 311 9.86 4.29 -19.97
C LYS A 311 8.97 3.15 -19.46
N VAL A 312 8.65 3.14 -18.17
CA VAL A 312 7.96 2.04 -17.49
C VAL A 312 6.47 2.02 -17.80
N TYR A 313 5.77 3.16 -17.75
CA TYR A 313 4.31 3.16 -17.83
C TYR A 313 3.71 2.99 -19.23
N PRO A 314 4.27 3.57 -20.32
CA PRO A 314 3.66 3.46 -21.64
C PRO A 314 3.33 2.04 -22.12
N PRO A 315 4.21 1.02 -21.94
CA PRO A 315 3.90 -0.34 -22.37
C PRO A 315 2.88 -1.08 -21.48
N LEU A 316 2.37 -0.44 -20.43
CA LEU A 316 1.43 -1.01 -19.45
C LEU A 316 0.04 -0.37 -19.52
N LEU A 317 -0.14 0.65 -20.36
CA LEU A 317 -1.39 1.40 -20.47
C LEU A 317 -2.50 0.62 -21.20
N GLY A 318 -3.74 0.96 -20.90
CA GLY A 318 -4.92 0.36 -21.54
C GLY A 318 -5.00 -1.14 -21.25
N ASP A 319 -5.37 -1.91 -22.25
CA ASP A 319 -5.50 -3.37 -22.16
C ASP A 319 -4.16 -4.12 -22.24
N GLN A 320 -3.04 -3.40 -22.25
CA GLN A 320 -1.72 -4.02 -22.24
C GLN A 320 -1.37 -4.66 -20.88
N SER A 321 -2.05 -4.25 -19.80
CA SER A 321 -1.85 -4.84 -18.47
C SER A 321 -3.12 -4.82 -17.64
N GLU A 322 -3.12 -5.58 -16.53
CA GLU A 322 -4.19 -5.57 -15.53
C GLU A 322 -4.04 -4.43 -14.50
N LEU A 323 -3.08 -3.52 -14.70
CA LEU A 323 -2.96 -2.36 -13.83
C LEU A 323 -4.19 -1.46 -13.90
N THR A 324 -4.59 -0.95 -12.77
CA THR A 324 -5.72 -0.02 -12.62
C THR A 324 -5.28 1.36 -12.14
N GLY A 325 -3.98 1.55 -11.91
CA GLY A 325 -3.44 2.85 -11.52
C GLY A 325 -1.93 2.90 -11.43
N ALA A 326 -1.44 4.07 -11.02
CA ALA A 326 -0.04 4.34 -10.77
C ALA A 326 0.17 4.96 -9.39
N SER A 327 1.21 4.48 -8.70
CA SER A 327 1.79 5.02 -7.49
C SER A 327 3.01 5.83 -7.91
N LEU A 328 2.89 7.16 -7.97
CA LEU A 328 3.94 8.01 -8.54
C LEU A 328 4.98 8.40 -7.52
N GLN A 329 6.25 8.29 -7.90
CA GLN A 329 7.37 8.99 -7.27
C GLN A 329 7.72 10.21 -8.11
N ASN A 330 7.73 11.40 -7.51
CA ASN A 330 8.05 12.64 -8.20
C ASN A 330 8.88 13.56 -7.32
N HIS A 331 9.68 14.43 -7.93
CA HIS A 331 10.11 15.63 -7.22
C HIS A 331 8.87 16.37 -6.71
N TRP A 332 8.92 16.89 -5.49
CA TRP A 332 7.79 17.52 -4.81
C TRP A 332 7.08 18.60 -5.65
N ASP A 333 7.78 19.29 -6.54
CA ASP A 333 7.25 20.34 -7.41
C ASP A 333 6.77 19.83 -8.80
N GLN A 334 6.83 18.53 -9.06
CA GLN A 334 6.41 17.95 -10.34
C GLN A 334 5.08 17.16 -10.26
N ALA A 335 4.55 17.00 -9.05
CA ALA A 335 3.38 16.18 -8.79
C ALA A 335 2.18 16.53 -9.68
N HIS A 336 1.85 17.82 -9.82
CA HIS A 336 0.72 18.27 -10.65
C HIS A 336 0.87 17.81 -12.10
N ARG A 337 1.95 18.19 -12.76
CA ARG A 337 2.19 17.90 -14.17
C ARG A 337 2.22 16.40 -14.46
N ARG A 338 2.89 15.62 -13.62
CA ARG A 338 2.99 14.16 -13.80
C ARG A 338 1.66 13.47 -13.57
N THR A 339 0.87 13.94 -12.62
CA THR A 339 -0.50 13.43 -12.40
C THR A 339 -1.40 13.68 -13.61
N VAL A 340 -1.40 14.91 -14.17
CA VAL A 340 -2.14 15.22 -15.41
C VAL A 340 -1.69 14.29 -16.54
N GLN A 341 -0.38 14.16 -16.73
CA GLN A 341 0.18 13.32 -17.80
C GLN A 341 -0.35 11.89 -17.77
N TRP A 342 -0.33 11.24 -16.59
CA TRP A 342 -0.68 9.82 -16.51
C TRP A 342 -2.18 9.57 -16.48
N ILE A 343 -2.98 10.51 -15.96
CA ILE A 343 -4.44 10.45 -16.09
C ILE A 343 -4.83 10.55 -17.58
N GLU A 344 -4.30 11.53 -18.32
CA GLU A 344 -4.66 11.71 -19.73
C GLU A 344 -4.10 10.60 -20.63
N ALA A 345 -2.88 10.12 -20.36
CA ALA A 345 -2.29 9.01 -21.11
C ALA A 345 -3.11 7.71 -20.95
N SER A 346 -3.47 7.35 -19.71
CA SER A 346 -4.26 6.16 -19.42
C SER A 346 -5.69 6.26 -19.96
N LYS A 347 -6.32 7.43 -19.85
CA LYS A 347 -7.62 7.71 -20.47
C LYS A 347 -7.59 7.54 -21.99
N LYS A 348 -6.58 8.11 -22.64
CA LYS A 348 -6.38 7.98 -24.11
C LYS A 348 -6.16 6.52 -24.52
N ALA A 349 -5.53 5.71 -23.67
CA ALA A 349 -5.35 4.28 -23.89
C ALA A 349 -6.61 3.43 -23.60
N GLY A 350 -7.74 4.04 -23.17
CA GLY A 350 -9.02 3.38 -22.99
C GLY A 350 -9.28 2.84 -21.58
N LYS A 351 -8.30 2.84 -20.67
CA LYS A 351 -8.44 2.37 -19.27
C LYS A 351 -7.87 3.44 -18.34
N MET A 352 -8.75 4.26 -17.77
CA MET A 352 -8.34 5.38 -16.90
C MET A 352 -7.71 4.87 -15.61
N TRP A 353 -6.50 5.26 -15.33
CA TRP A 353 -5.81 4.93 -14.09
C TRP A 353 -6.22 5.82 -12.92
N VAL A 354 -6.25 5.23 -11.74
CA VAL A 354 -6.23 5.95 -10.47
C VAL A 354 -4.79 6.34 -10.19
N VAL A 355 -4.49 7.63 -10.12
CA VAL A 355 -3.13 8.15 -10.00
C VAL A 355 -2.97 8.83 -8.65
N CYS A 356 -2.02 8.35 -7.85
CA CYS A 356 -1.63 8.95 -6.58
C CYS A 356 -0.15 9.33 -6.61
N ASN A 357 0.23 10.37 -5.85
CA ASN A 357 1.63 10.68 -5.58
C ASN A 357 2.00 10.10 -4.23
N ASP A 358 2.70 9.01 -4.24
CA ASP A 358 2.95 8.21 -3.05
C ASP A 358 4.38 8.38 -2.52
N GLU A 359 5.23 9.07 -3.28
CA GLU A 359 6.58 9.40 -2.85
C GLU A 359 7.04 10.75 -3.39
N GLN A 360 7.79 11.52 -2.59
CA GLN A 360 8.28 12.85 -2.93
C GLN A 360 9.80 12.89 -3.00
N GLY A 361 10.30 13.06 -4.20
CA GLY A 361 11.73 13.30 -4.47
C GLY A 361 12.56 12.03 -4.63
N PRO A 362 13.86 12.22 -4.79
CA PRO A 362 14.86 11.16 -4.66
C PRO A 362 15.04 10.79 -3.18
N ALA A 363 15.77 9.72 -2.91
CA ALA A 363 16.01 9.18 -1.56
C ALA A 363 16.37 10.23 -0.48
N ASP A 364 17.06 11.33 -0.85
CA ASP A 364 17.44 12.41 0.06
C ASP A 364 16.32 13.44 0.31
N GLY A 365 15.30 13.47 -0.55
CA GLY A 365 14.17 14.39 -0.49
C GLY A 365 13.12 13.99 0.54
N GLY A 366 11.87 14.33 0.27
CA GLY A 366 10.73 13.91 1.09
C GLY A 366 10.08 15.03 1.88
N VAL A 367 9.05 14.67 2.64
CA VAL A 367 8.28 15.62 3.45
C VAL A 367 9.04 15.97 4.72
N PRO A 368 9.39 17.26 4.94
CA PRO A 368 10.15 17.65 6.11
C PRO A 368 9.31 17.53 7.39
N PRO A 369 9.99 17.34 8.55
CA PRO A 369 9.34 17.49 9.84
C PRO A 369 8.77 18.89 10.05
N ASP A 370 7.86 19.01 10.98
CA ASP A 370 7.31 20.30 11.39
C ASP A 370 8.42 21.20 11.96
N PRO A 371 8.33 22.52 11.73
CA PRO A 371 9.24 23.48 12.35
C PRO A 371 9.25 23.33 13.87
N GLY A 372 10.44 23.24 14.46
CA GLY A 372 10.64 23.04 15.90
C GLY A 372 10.65 21.59 16.36
N TYR A 373 10.23 20.63 15.56
CA TYR A 373 10.32 19.20 15.93
C TYR A 373 11.79 18.80 16.14
N LYS A 374 12.14 18.39 17.37
CA LYS A 374 13.53 18.07 17.77
C LYS A 374 14.57 19.14 17.31
N GLY A 375 14.16 20.42 17.28
CA GLY A 375 15.03 21.53 16.87
C GLY A 375 15.16 21.71 15.34
N PHE A 376 14.38 21.02 14.54
CA PHE A 376 14.40 21.18 13.09
C PHE A 376 13.89 22.57 12.67
N SER A 377 14.60 23.21 11.73
CA SER A 377 14.29 24.59 11.30
C SER A 377 13.02 24.75 10.47
N GLY A 378 12.47 23.65 9.96
CA GLY A 378 11.36 23.65 9.00
C GLY A 378 11.80 23.75 7.54
N LYS A 379 13.09 23.88 7.26
CA LYS A 379 13.64 23.94 5.89
C LYS A 379 14.38 22.66 5.53
N ALA A 380 14.01 22.09 4.41
CA ALA A 380 14.70 20.96 3.80
C ALA A 380 15.39 21.39 2.50
N LYS A 381 16.28 20.56 1.97
CA LYS A 381 16.96 20.80 0.70
C LYS A 381 16.90 19.56 -0.17
N GLU A 382 16.54 19.76 -1.41
CA GLU A 382 16.72 18.79 -2.48
C GLU A 382 17.72 19.35 -3.49
N LYS A 383 18.91 18.76 -3.56
CA LYS A 383 20.06 19.33 -4.27
C LYS A 383 20.37 20.74 -3.76
N GLN A 384 20.22 21.77 -4.60
CA GLN A 384 20.47 23.18 -4.26
C GLN A 384 19.18 23.97 -3.92
N ARG A 385 18.01 23.33 -4.00
CA ARG A 385 16.73 24.00 -3.76
C ARG A 385 16.27 23.76 -2.33
N GLU A 386 15.96 24.84 -1.65
CA GLU A 386 15.26 24.79 -0.36
C GLU A 386 13.76 24.64 -0.59
N TYR A 387 13.12 23.94 0.31
CA TYR A 387 11.67 23.81 0.36
C TYR A 387 11.21 23.58 1.80
N ASP A 388 9.92 23.73 2.03
CA ASP A 388 9.30 23.49 3.32
C ASP A 388 7.95 22.76 3.20
N LEU A 389 7.30 22.56 4.32
CA LEU A 389 5.99 21.87 4.36
C LEU A 389 4.89 22.62 3.58
N HIS A 390 5.02 23.94 3.35
CA HIS A 390 4.04 24.69 2.55
C HIS A 390 4.22 24.44 1.05
N ASP A 391 5.45 24.22 0.60
CA ASP A 391 5.75 23.79 -0.77
C ASP A 391 5.15 22.40 -1.03
N ILE A 392 5.35 21.47 -0.09
CA ILE A 392 4.73 20.12 -0.16
C ILE A 392 3.20 20.24 -0.19
N ARG A 393 2.61 21.01 0.73
CA ARG A 393 1.16 21.25 0.74
C ARG A 393 0.65 21.79 -0.58
N LYS A 394 1.31 22.83 -1.13
CA LYS A 394 0.88 23.50 -2.36
C LYS A 394 1.11 22.61 -3.58
N HIS A 395 2.34 22.11 -3.76
CA HIS A 395 2.77 21.51 -5.02
C HIS A 395 2.51 20.01 -5.07
N THR A 396 2.66 19.31 -3.97
CA THR A 396 2.37 17.87 -3.91
C THR A 396 0.90 17.61 -3.59
N LEU A 397 0.39 18.01 -2.43
CA LEU A 397 -0.96 17.70 -2.02
C LEU A 397 -2.01 18.32 -2.95
N TRP A 398 -2.08 19.66 -2.99
CA TRP A 398 -3.06 20.35 -3.84
C TRP A 398 -2.75 20.20 -5.32
N GLY A 399 -1.46 20.15 -5.70
CA GLY A 399 -1.06 19.88 -7.08
C GLY A 399 -1.61 18.56 -7.60
N THR A 400 -1.50 17.47 -6.83
CA THR A 400 -2.05 16.16 -7.18
C THR A 400 -3.57 16.18 -7.29
N LEU A 401 -4.25 16.68 -6.25
CA LEU A 401 -5.71 16.67 -6.22
C LEU A 401 -6.34 17.55 -7.31
N MET A 402 -5.77 18.72 -7.56
CA MET A 402 -6.23 19.65 -8.61
C MET A 402 -5.87 19.19 -10.04
N ALA A 403 -4.90 18.29 -10.18
CA ALA A 403 -4.65 17.57 -11.42
C ALA A 403 -5.71 16.50 -11.73
N GLY A 404 -6.56 16.17 -10.76
CA GLY A 404 -7.52 15.09 -10.84
C GLY A 404 -7.01 13.77 -10.23
N GLY A 405 -5.85 13.79 -9.57
CA GLY A 405 -5.30 12.64 -8.83
C GLY A 405 -6.16 12.25 -7.64
N ALA A 406 -5.96 11.03 -7.17
CA ALA A 406 -6.77 10.42 -6.11
C ALA A 406 -6.14 10.56 -4.71
N GLY A 407 -4.99 11.19 -4.59
CA GLY A 407 -4.39 11.46 -3.29
C GLY A 407 -2.88 11.35 -3.24
N VAL A 408 -2.37 11.38 -2.01
CA VAL A 408 -0.93 11.38 -1.72
C VAL A 408 -0.62 10.46 -0.54
N GLU A 409 0.59 9.93 -0.51
CA GLU A 409 1.26 9.41 0.68
C GLU A 409 2.57 10.15 0.84
N TYR A 410 3.02 10.34 2.08
CA TYR A 410 4.17 11.18 2.38
C TYR A 410 5.40 10.35 2.70
N TYR A 411 6.41 10.46 1.85
CA TYR A 411 7.74 9.92 2.04
C TYR A 411 8.60 10.88 2.88
N PHE A 412 9.47 10.37 3.75
CA PHE A 412 10.20 11.22 4.71
C PHE A 412 11.67 11.45 4.36
N GLY A 413 12.15 10.83 3.29
CA GLY A 413 13.55 10.96 2.85
C GLY A 413 14.55 10.35 3.82
N TYR A 414 15.80 10.25 3.41
CA TYR A 414 16.86 9.63 4.25
C TYR A 414 17.65 10.64 5.10
N LYS A 415 17.60 11.93 4.78
CA LYS A 415 18.41 12.95 5.45
C LYS A 415 17.67 13.78 6.48
N LEU A 416 16.37 13.61 6.61
CA LEU A 416 15.53 14.38 7.51
C LEU A 416 15.38 13.69 8.89
N PRO A 417 15.13 14.43 9.98
CA PRO A 417 14.76 13.81 11.25
C PRO A 417 13.51 12.92 11.11
N GLU A 418 13.46 11.80 11.82
CA GLU A 418 12.46 10.76 11.61
C GLU A 418 12.36 10.43 10.12
N ASN A 419 13.50 10.07 9.56
CA ASN A 419 13.64 9.72 8.15
C ASN A 419 12.91 8.42 7.83
N ASP A 420 12.84 8.05 6.55
CA ASP A 420 12.12 6.87 6.11
C ASP A 420 12.51 5.60 6.87
N LEU A 421 13.79 5.24 6.88
CA LEU A 421 14.24 4.01 7.52
C LEU A 421 14.13 4.03 9.05
N GLY A 422 14.18 5.22 9.65
CA GLY A 422 14.29 5.41 11.10
C GLY A 422 13.02 5.90 11.81
N CYS A 423 11.98 6.27 11.09
CA CYS A 423 10.79 6.87 11.68
C CYS A 423 10.12 5.93 12.68
N GLN A 424 9.83 6.49 13.87
CA GLN A 424 9.05 5.87 14.93
C GLN A 424 8.06 6.85 15.58
N ASP A 425 8.02 8.11 15.11
CA ASP A 425 7.14 9.15 15.67
C ASP A 425 6.46 9.96 14.55
N PHE A 426 5.24 9.60 14.24
CA PHE A 426 4.42 10.29 13.24
C PHE A 426 4.03 11.73 13.63
N ARG A 427 4.23 12.13 14.90
CA ARG A 427 4.06 13.52 15.35
C ARG A 427 5.05 14.45 14.69
N SER A 428 6.14 13.92 14.17
CA SER A 428 7.13 14.69 13.42
C SER A 428 6.54 15.44 12.22
N ARG A 429 5.41 15.01 11.66
CA ARG A 429 4.74 15.60 10.49
C ARG A 429 3.25 15.93 10.77
N GLU A 430 2.93 16.33 12.00
CA GLU A 430 1.54 16.59 12.43
C GLU A 430 0.85 17.65 11.55
N GLN A 431 1.57 18.69 11.11
CA GLN A 431 1.00 19.71 10.22
C GLN A 431 0.65 19.13 8.84
N SER A 432 1.48 18.25 8.32
CA SER A 432 1.21 17.59 7.02
C SER A 432 -0.05 16.73 7.09
N TRP A 433 -0.26 16.00 8.21
CA TRP A 433 -1.50 15.25 8.44
C TRP A 433 -2.72 16.16 8.49
N LYS A 434 -2.64 17.28 9.22
CA LYS A 434 -3.72 18.27 9.29
C LYS A 434 -4.08 18.87 7.93
N TYR A 435 -3.07 19.19 7.11
CA TYR A 435 -3.31 19.69 5.75
C TYR A 435 -3.95 18.62 4.85
N GLY A 436 -3.51 17.38 4.97
CA GLY A 436 -4.10 16.26 4.26
C GLY A 436 -5.57 16.07 4.61
N LYS A 437 -5.89 16.07 5.91
CA LYS A 437 -7.27 16.00 6.39
C LYS A 437 -8.15 17.11 5.82
N ILE A 438 -7.68 18.35 5.85
CA ILE A 438 -8.41 19.50 5.29
C ILE A 438 -8.71 19.27 3.80
N ALA A 439 -7.74 18.77 3.02
CA ALA A 439 -7.93 18.52 1.61
C ALA A 439 -8.94 17.39 1.35
N VAL A 440 -8.87 16.29 2.10
CA VAL A 440 -9.83 15.19 2.02
C VAL A 440 -11.23 15.64 2.39
N ASP A 441 -11.37 16.38 3.49
CA ASP A 441 -12.67 16.89 3.94
C ASP A 441 -13.27 17.88 2.94
N PHE A 442 -12.43 18.72 2.31
CA PHE A 442 -12.84 19.61 1.23
C PHE A 442 -13.46 18.83 0.07
N PHE A 443 -12.77 17.81 -0.46
CA PHE A 443 -13.32 17.03 -1.56
C PHE A 443 -14.55 16.20 -1.16
N LYS A 444 -14.61 15.70 0.07
CA LYS A 444 -15.81 15.00 0.58
C LYS A 444 -17.03 15.92 0.68
N SER A 445 -16.83 17.20 1.00
CA SER A 445 -17.95 18.16 1.14
C SER A 445 -18.71 18.40 -0.17
N PHE A 446 -18.05 18.22 -1.32
CA PHE A 446 -18.69 18.38 -2.64
C PHE A 446 -19.40 17.13 -3.14
N SER A 447 -19.31 15.99 -2.45
CA SER A 447 -19.71 14.69 -2.99
C SER A 447 -21.20 14.48 -3.20
N ARG A 448 -22.08 15.37 -2.70
CA ARG A 448 -23.54 15.23 -2.85
C ARG A 448 -24.12 15.96 -4.06
N ASP A 449 -23.54 17.09 -4.45
CA ASP A 449 -24.09 17.97 -5.48
C ASP A 449 -23.19 18.15 -6.71
N VAL A 450 -21.92 17.75 -6.59
CA VAL A 450 -20.92 17.86 -7.66
C VAL A 450 -20.38 16.47 -7.97
N ILE A 451 -20.47 16.09 -9.24
CA ILE A 451 -19.93 14.81 -9.72
C ILE A 451 -18.41 14.96 -9.84
N ILE A 452 -17.73 14.80 -8.71
CA ILE A 452 -16.28 15.07 -8.59
C ILE A 452 -15.43 14.19 -9.51
N GLU A 453 -15.91 12.98 -9.81
CA GLU A 453 -15.25 12.06 -10.74
C GLU A 453 -15.35 12.50 -12.20
N GLU A 454 -16.23 13.45 -12.50
CA GLU A 454 -16.36 14.03 -13.83
C GLU A 454 -15.52 15.30 -14.00
N MET A 455 -15.04 15.88 -12.90
CA MET A 455 -14.09 17.00 -12.99
C MET A 455 -12.77 16.55 -13.59
N ARG A 456 -12.16 17.43 -14.36
CA ARG A 456 -10.87 17.23 -15.02
C ARG A 456 -9.97 18.44 -14.78
N CYS A 457 -8.68 18.26 -14.97
CA CYS A 457 -7.75 19.37 -15.01
C CYS A 457 -8.11 20.26 -16.20
N HIS A 458 -8.40 21.51 -15.93
CA HIS A 458 -8.71 22.57 -16.90
C HIS A 458 -7.83 23.80 -16.66
N ASP A 459 -6.53 23.56 -16.57
CA ASP A 459 -5.54 24.61 -16.35
C ASP A 459 -5.51 25.67 -17.47
N ASP A 460 -6.01 25.33 -18.64
CA ASP A 460 -6.26 26.26 -19.74
C ASP A 460 -7.21 27.40 -19.34
N LEU A 461 -8.21 27.15 -18.50
CA LEU A 461 -9.14 28.16 -17.99
C LEU A 461 -8.47 29.22 -17.09
N VAL A 462 -7.31 28.90 -16.55
CA VAL A 462 -6.47 29.80 -15.73
C VAL A 462 -5.16 30.17 -16.40
N ALA A 463 -5.08 29.98 -17.72
CA ALA A 463 -3.93 30.28 -18.56
C ALA A 463 -2.63 29.53 -18.17
N ASN A 464 -2.75 28.33 -17.60
CA ASN A 464 -1.62 27.45 -17.25
C ASN A 464 -1.52 26.25 -18.21
N THR A 465 -1.23 26.50 -19.48
CA THR A 465 -1.15 25.45 -20.52
C THR A 465 0.09 24.53 -20.36
N LYS A 466 1.03 24.89 -19.50
CA LYS A 466 2.24 24.09 -19.20
C LYS A 466 2.03 23.12 -18.04
N HIS A 467 0.89 23.19 -17.35
CA HIS A 467 0.63 22.46 -16.12
C HIS A 467 1.73 22.63 -15.08
N ASP A 468 2.29 23.85 -14.99
CA ASP A 468 3.26 24.20 -13.96
C ASP A 468 2.56 24.55 -12.62
N ASN A 469 3.34 24.92 -11.62
CA ASN A 469 2.82 25.21 -10.28
C ASN A 469 2.28 26.63 -10.08
N SER A 470 2.05 27.39 -11.16
CA SER A 470 1.58 28.76 -11.07
C SER A 470 0.10 28.84 -10.64
N ARG A 471 -0.75 28.00 -11.20
CA ARG A 471 -2.19 27.97 -10.97
C ARG A 471 -2.74 26.59 -11.29
N TYR A 472 -3.79 26.18 -10.60
CA TYR A 472 -4.47 24.90 -10.84
C TYR A 472 -5.97 25.13 -11.05
N CYS A 473 -6.57 24.39 -11.96
CA CYS A 473 -8.01 24.38 -12.16
C CYS A 473 -8.54 22.96 -12.34
N LEU A 474 -9.36 22.51 -11.41
CA LEU A 474 -10.12 21.27 -11.53
C LEU A 474 -11.59 21.64 -11.73
N ALA A 475 -12.16 21.33 -12.90
CA ALA A 475 -13.50 21.75 -13.25
C ALA A 475 -14.25 20.70 -14.05
N LYS A 476 -15.59 20.83 -14.06
CA LYS A 476 -16.48 20.24 -15.05
C LYS A 476 -17.14 21.41 -15.81
N PRO A 477 -16.67 21.74 -17.02
CA PRO A 477 -17.24 22.85 -17.80
C PRO A 477 -18.75 22.69 -18.01
N GLY A 478 -19.49 23.81 -17.84
CA GLY A 478 -20.94 23.84 -18.02
C GLY A 478 -21.77 23.49 -16.78
N LYS A 479 -21.11 23.23 -15.65
CA LYS A 479 -21.75 23.16 -14.32
C LYS A 479 -20.88 23.93 -13.33
N LEU A 480 -21.23 25.16 -13.09
CA LEU A 480 -20.79 25.97 -11.95
C LEU A 480 -21.85 25.90 -10.87
#